data_8d16eb442c186d825fa8d2283346d3c0
#
_entry.id   8d16eb442c186d825fa8d2283346d3c0
#
_cell.length_a   1.000
_cell.length_b   1.000
_cell.length_c   1.000
_cell.angle_alpha   90.00
_cell.angle_beta   90.00
_cell.angle_gamma   90.00
#
_symmetry.space_group_name_H-M   'P 1'
#
loop_
_entity.id
_entity.type
_entity.pdbx_description
1 polymer ?
#
loop_
_entity_poly.entity_id
_entity_poly.type
_entity_poly.pdbx_seq_one_letter_code
_entity_poly.pdbx_strand_id
1 'polypeptide(L)'
;MGIIKYEASHKDEYLGVWLRSTKIGHPFLTADQLAEQKEALANIYLGMAESYMMMDNNKVIATLSLFDNIIVGLFVDPPHFGKGIGRKLVEHAAELKGELLVEVFEDNVGAPDFYRKMGFMDHEEKYDDNF
;
A
#
# COMPACT_ATOMS: atom_id res chain seq x y z
N MET A 1 13.14 2.29 -14.01
CA MET A 1 12.20 2.15 -12.88
C MET A 1 12.55 3.17 -11.82
N GLY A 2 11.61 3.95 -11.38
CA GLY A 2 11.90 4.98 -10.39
C GLY A 2 10.70 5.32 -9.54
N ILE A 3 10.96 5.89 -8.35
CA ILE A 3 9.92 6.27 -7.40
C ILE A 3 9.68 7.77 -7.53
N ILE A 4 8.42 8.16 -7.74
CA ILE A 4 8.05 9.57 -7.79
C ILE A 4 6.92 9.83 -6.81
N LYS A 5 6.73 11.10 -6.49
CA LYS A 5 5.62 11.49 -5.65
C LYS A 5 4.33 11.40 -6.44
N TYR A 6 3.24 11.06 -5.75
CA TYR A 6 1.94 10.93 -6.42
C TYR A 6 1.51 12.25 -7.05
N GLU A 7 0.97 12.15 -8.26
CA GLU A 7 0.38 13.28 -8.97
C GLU A 7 -1.00 12.92 -9.42
N ALA A 8 -1.91 13.89 -9.38
CA ALA A 8 -3.32 13.64 -9.70
C ALA A 8 -3.52 13.11 -11.12
N SER A 9 -2.61 13.41 -12.03
CA SER A 9 -2.70 12.90 -13.41
C SER A 9 -2.58 11.38 -13.47
N HIS A 10 -2.07 10.74 -12.40
CA HIS A 10 -1.93 9.29 -12.35
C HIS A 10 -2.99 8.63 -11.45
N LYS A 11 -4.05 9.36 -11.11
CA LYS A 11 -5.04 8.86 -10.17
C LYS A 11 -5.67 7.55 -10.61
N ASP A 12 -6.06 7.45 -11.88
CA ASP A 12 -6.71 6.24 -12.37
C ASP A 12 -5.76 5.04 -12.34
N GLU A 13 -4.49 5.25 -12.68
CA GLU A 13 -3.51 4.18 -12.60
C GLU A 13 -3.26 3.74 -11.17
N TYR A 14 -3.18 4.71 -10.24
CA TYR A 14 -3.01 4.42 -8.82
C TYR A 14 -4.16 3.52 -8.34
N LEU A 15 -5.39 3.92 -8.66
CA LEU A 15 -6.57 3.16 -8.23
C LEU A 15 -6.63 1.79 -8.89
N GLY A 16 -6.15 1.68 -10.13
CA GLY A 16 -6.08 0.39 -10.82
C GLY A 16 -5.14 -0.58 -10.15
N VAL A 17 -3.96 -0.11 -9.74
CA VAL A 17 -3.01 -0.94 -8.99
C VAL A 17 -3.64 -1.39 -7.68
N TRP A 18 -4.26 -0.46 -6.96
CA TRP A 18 -4.93 -0.80 -5.71
C TRP A 18 -5.99 -1.89 -5.93
N LEU A 19 -6.84 -1.72 -6.93
CA LEU A 19 -7.94 -2.64 -7.16
C LEU A 19 -7.44 -4.04 -7.51
N ARG A 20 -6.49 -4.15 -8.44
CA ARG A 20 -6.00 -5.45 -8.87
C ARG A 20 -5.28 -6.18 -7.75
N SER A 21 -4.46 -5.46 -6.97
CA SER A 21 -3.74 -6.10 -5.88
C SER A 21 -4.66 -6.45 -4.72
N THR A 22 -5.66 -5.60 -4.44
CA THR A 22 -6.59 -5.85 -3.34
C THR A 22 -7.46 -7.08 -3.62
N LYS A 23 -7.84 -7.31 -4.87
CA LYS A 23 -8.59 -8.51 -5.21
C LYS A 23 -7.83 -9.78 -4.88
N ILE A 24 -6.53 -9.75 -4.98
CA ILE A 24 -5.69 -10.90 -4.65
C ILE A 24 -5.44 -10.99 -3.15
N GLY A 25 -5.10 -9.88 -2.52
CA GLY A 25 -4.79 -9.87 -1.09
C GLY A 25 -6.00 -10.07 -0.20
N HIS A 26 -7.18 -9.68 -0.68
CA HIS A 26 -8.43 -9.79 0.08
C HIS A 26 -9.52 -10.42 -0.79
N PRO A 27 -9.39 -11.69 -1.14
CA PRO A 27 -10.34 -12.33 -2.07
C PRO A 27 -11.75 -12.45 -1.51
N PHE A 28 -11.92 -12.22 -0.20
CA PHE A 28 -13.24 -12.28 0.41
C PHE A 28 -14.08 -11.03 0.19
N LEU A 29 -13.51 -9.96 -0.36
CA LEU A 29 -14.27 -8.73 -0.56
C LEU A 29 -15.18 -8.86 -1.77
N THR A 30 -16.42 -8.36 -1.62
CA THR A 30 -17.39 -8.36 -2.71
C THR A 30 -17.14 -7.20 -3.66
N ALA A 31 -17.76 -7.23 -4.83
CA ALA A 31 -17.67 -6.13 -5.79
C ALA A 31 -18.16 -4.81 -5.18
N ASP A 32 -19.24 -4.86 -4.39
CA ASP A 32 -19.78 -3.67 -3.76
C ASP A 32 -18.81 -3.11 -2.72
N GLN A 33 -18.20 -3.99 -1.93
CA GLN A 33 -17.22 -3.55 -0.94
C GLN A 33 -15.99 -2.92 -1.61
N LEU A 34 -15.54 -3.52 -2.71
CA LEU A 34 -14.41 -2.96 -3.44
C LEU A 34 -14.75 -1.59 -4.03
N ALA A 35 -15.96 -1.43 -4.55
CA ALA A 35 -16.38 -0.16 -5.12
C ALA A 35 -16.43 0.93 -4.03
N GLU A 36 -16.94 0.58 -2.86
CA GLU A 36 -16.99 1.52 -1.75
C GLU A 36 -15.61 1.94 -1.29
N GLN A 37 -14.70 0.98 -1.17
CA GLN A 37 -13.34 1.27 -0.73
C GLN A 37 -12.59 2.09 -1.77
N LYS A 38 -12.81 1.79 -3.04
CA LYS A 38 -12.19 2.56 -4.12
C LYS A 38 -12.64 4.01 -4.07
N GLU A 39 -13.92 4.23 -3.85
CA GLU A 39 -14.45 5.59 -3.78
C GLU A 39 -13.88 6.34 -2.60
N ALA A 40 -13.78 5.72 -1.43
CA ALA A 40 -13.21 6.33 -0.26
C ALA A 40 -11.74 6.67 -0.48
N LEU A 41 -10.99 5.76 -1.10
CA LEU A 41 -9.58 6.00 -1.39
C LEU A 41 -9.44 7.20 -2.33
N ALA A 42 -10.26 7.24 -3.39
CA ALA A 42 -10.16 8.29 -4.39
C ALA A 42 -10.54 9.66 -3.83
N ASN A 43 -11.57 9.70 -2.98
CA ASN A 43 -12.18 10.98 -2.58
C ASN A 43 -11.70 11.49 -1.23
N ILE A 44 -11.13 10.64 -0.38
CA ILE A 44 -10.74 11.03 0.96
C ILE A 44 -9.25 10.78 1.20
N TYR A 45 -8.83 9.53 1.06
CA TYR A 45 -7.48 9.16 1.54
C TYR A 45 -6.36 9.70 0.67
N LEU A 46 -6.54 9.73 -0.65
CA LEU A 46 -5.48 10.25 -1.52
C LEU A 46 -5.18 11.73 -1.27
N GLY A 47 -6.19 12.48 -0.82
CA GLY A 47 -5.97 13.89 -0.51
C GLY A 47 -5.29 14.12 0.83
N MET A 48 -5.28 13.10 1.71
CA MET A 48 -4.75 13.25 3.06
C MET A 48 -3.41 12.59 3.24
N ALA A 49 -3.15 11.52 2.50
CA ALA A 49 -1.92 10.75 2.68
C ALA A 49 -0.78 11.32 1.83
N GLU A 50 0.44 11.08 2.29
CA GLU A 50 1.63 11.35 1.50
C GLU A 50 1.88 10.11 0.66
N SER A 51 1.75 10.21 -0.66
CA SER A 51 1.78 9.03 -1.52
C SER A 51 2.90 9.08 -2.55
N TYR A 52 3.42 7.91 -2.87
CA TYR A 52 4.50 7.72 -3.83
C TYR A 52 4.14 6.59 -4.77
N MET A 53 4.74 6.60 -5.95
CA MET A 53 4.47 5.59 -6.97
C MET A 53 5.78 5.08 -7.54
N MET A 54 5.83 3.77 -7.81
CA MET A 54 6.93 3.21 -8.60
C MET A 54 6.51 3.24 -10.05
N MET A 55 7.34 3.83 -10.90
CA MET A 55 7.08 3.95 -12.33
C MET A 55 7.99 3.03 -13.12
N ASP A 56 7.44 2.38 -14.14
CA ASP A 56 8.22 1.59 -15.08
C ASP A 56 7.63 1.81 -16.46
N ASN A 57 8.43 2.30 -17.40
CA ASN A 57 7.99 2.59 -18.77
C ASN A 57 6.75 3.49 -18.77
N ASN A 58 6.78 4.52 -17.94
CA ASN A 58 5.72 5.52 -17.82
C ASN A 58 4.40 4.94 -17.29
N LYS A 59 4.45 3.80 -16.62
CA LYS A 59 3.27 3.20 -16.01
C LYS A 59 3.47 3.08 -14.52
N VAL A 60 2.40 3.27 -13.76
CA VAL A 60 2.42 3.06 -12.32
C VAL A 60 2.32 1.55 -12.08
N ILE A 61 3.33 0.98 -11.43
CA ILE A 61 3.34 -0.45 -11.14
C ILE A 61 3.24 -0.76 -9.66
N ALA A 62 3.35 0.24 -8.79
CA ALA A 62 3.21 0.04 -7.35
C ALA A 62 2.98 1.38 -6.68
N THR A 63 2.38 1.35 -5.50
CA THR A 63 2.04 2.57 -4.77
C THR A 63 2.35 2.41 -3.28
N LEU A 64 2.68 3.53 -2.65
CA LEU A 64 2.94 3.59 -1.21
C LEU A 64 2.26 4.84 -0.67
N SER A 65 1.55 4.72 0.43
CA SER A 65 0.92 5.86 1.08
C SER A 65 1.25 5.87 2.56
N LEU A 66 1.54 7.05 3.07
CA LEU A 66 1.99 7.25 4.44
C LEU A 66 1.15 8.31 5.14
N PHE A 67 0.92 8.10 6.45
CA PHE A 67 0.48 9.14 7.36
C PHE A 67 1.62 9.26 8.35
N ASP A 68 2.32 10.37 8.36
CA ASP A 68 3.54 10.51 9.14
C ASP A 68 4.48 9.34 8.85
N ASN A 69 4.79 8.52 9.84
CA ASN A 69 5.65 7.35 9.66
C ASN A 69 4.87 6.04 9.59
N ILE A 70 3.54 6.11 9.38
CA ILE A 70 2.71 4.92 9.31
C ILE A 70 2.45 4.59 7.86
N ILE A 71 2.77 3.37 7.46
CA ILE A 71 2.40 2.89 6.13
C ILE A 71 0.92 2.54 6.17
N VAL A 72 0.10 3.28 5.43
CA VAL A 72 -1.33 3.05 5.37
C VAL A 72 -1.73 2.36 4.06
N GLY A 73 -0.84 2.25 3.12
CA GLY A 73 -1.09 1.51 1.89
C GLY A 73 0.21 1.16 1.19
N LEU A 74 0.32 -0.08 0.73
CA LEU A 74 1.44 -0.54 -0.07
C LEU A 74 0.89 -1.58 -1.01
N PHE A 75 0.88 -1.27 -2.30
CA PHE A 75 0.27 -2.13 -3.29
C PHE A 75 1.18 -2.28 -4.49
N VAL A 76 1.35 -3.51 -4.96
CA VAL A 76 2.14 -3.82 -6.16
C VAL A 76 1.19 -4.43 -7.17
N ASP A 77 1.26 -3.97 -8.42
CA ASP A 77 0.42 -4.52 -9.46
C ASP A 77 0.79 -6.00 -9.65
N PRO A 78 -0.19 -6.90 -9.71
CA PRO A 78 0.07 -8.35 -9.72
C PRO A 78 1.14 -8.82 -10.71
N PRO A 79 1.22 -8.33 -11.96
CA PRO A 79 2.28 -8.81 -12.86
C PRO A 79 3.68 -8.55 -12.34
N HIS A 80 3.83 -7.67 -11.35
CA HIS A 80 5.13 -7.30 -10.81
C HIS A 80 5.40 -7.89 -9.43
N PHE A 81 4.55 -8.80 -8.96
CA PHE A 81 4.79 -9.48 -7.68
C PHE A 81 6.10 -10.23 -7.72
N GLY A 82 6.78 -10.31 -6.59
CA GLY A 82 7.98 -11.12 -6.45
C GLY A 82 9.24 -10.50 -7.02
N LYS A 83 9.21 -9.24 -7.43
CA LYS A 83 10.37 -8.59 -8.03
C LYS A 83 11.07 -7.61 -7.09
N GLY A 84 10.72 -7.61 -5.81
CA GLY A 84 11.35 -6.72 -4.84
C GLY A 84 10.88 -5.29 -4.87
N ILE A 85 9.77 -5.00 -5.58
CA ILE A 85 9.29 -3.62 -5.73
C ILE A 85 8.72 -3.11 -4.42
N GLY A 86 7.96 -3.94 -3.70
CA GLY A 86 7.43 -3.55 -2.39
C GLY A 86 8.56 -3.23 -1.42
N ARG A 87 9.62 -4.04 -1.44
CA ARG A 87 10.79 -3.80 -0.59
C ARG A 87 11.42 -2.43 -0.91
N LYS A 88 11.55 -2.10 -2.17
CA LYS A 88 12.14 -0.81 -2.56
C LYS A 88 11.31 0.36 -2.06
N LEU A 89 9.99 0.23 -2.12
CA LEU A 89 9.12 1.29 -1.61
C LEU A 89 9.22 1.43 -0.10
N VAL A 90 9.29 0.32 0.63
CA VAL A 90 9.46 0.37 2.09
C VAL A 90 10.80 0.99 2.45
N GLU A 91 11.86 0.63 1.71
CA GLU A 91 13.18 1.22 1.95
C GLU A 91 13.17 2.73 1.70
N HIS A 92 12.45 3.16 0.66
CA HIS A 92 12.30 4.59 0.36
C HIS A 92 11.60 5.30 1.54
N ALA A 93 10.53 4.71 2.06
CA ALA A 93 9.82 5.28 3.19
C ALA A 93 10.72 5.35 4.43
N ALA A 94 11.53 4.31 4.66
CA ALA A 94 12.45 4.31 5.80
C ALA A 94 13.50 5.40 5.69
N GLU A 95 13.98 5.66 4.48
CA GLU A 95 14.93 6.75 4.29
C GLU A 95 14.30 8.11 4.58
N LEU A 96 13.02 8.27 4.24
CA LEU A 96 12.33 9.53 4.47
C LEU A 96 11.94 9.73 5.92
N LYS A 97 11.54 8.69 6.60
CA LYS A 97 10.90 8.82 7.91
C LYS A 97 11.70 8.24 9.08
N GLY A 98 12.67 7.38 8.81
CA GLY A 98 13.38 6.66 9.86
C GLY A 98 12.57 5.47 10.32
N GLU A 99 12.05 5.52 11.54
CA GLU A 99 11.25 4.42 12.05
C GLU A 99 9.89 4.38 11.40
N LEU A 100 9.45 3.19 11.00
CA LEU A 100 8.17 3.02 10.33
C LEU A 100 7.27 2.10 11.13
N LEU A 101 5.96 2.38 11.04
CA LEU A 101 4.93 1.54 11.60
C LEU A 101 4.02 1.07 10.47
N VAL A 102 3.41 -0.10 10.63
CA VAL A 102 2.43 -0.58 9.67
C VAL A 102 1.37 -1.38 10.41
N GLU A 103 0.12 -1.27 9.93
CA GLU A 103 -0.96 -2.04 10.50
C GLU A 103 -1.37 -3.08 9.48
N VAL A 104 -1.35 -4.35 9.83
CA VAL A 104 -1.59 -5.44 8.91
C VAL A 104 -2.61 -6.39 9.51
N PHE A 105 -3.66 -6.71 8.74
CA PHE A 105 -4.64 -7.69 9.18
C PHE A 105 -4.15 -9.07 8.82
N GLU A 106 -4.35 -10.03 9.71
CA GLU A 106 -3.84 -11.37 9.52
C GLU A 106 -4.44 -12.09 8.34
N ASP A 107 -5.67 -11.77 7.97
CA ASP A 107 -6.28 -12.40 6.82
C ASP A 107 -5.88 -11.73 5.49
N ASN A 108 -4.99 -10.75 5.51
CA ASN A 108 -4.43 -10.21 4.28
C ASN A 108 -3.39 -11.19 3.78
N VAL A 109 -3.61 -11.76 2.60
CA VAL A 109 -2.74 -12.81 2.05
C VAL A 109 -1.35 -12.27 1.80
N GLY A 110 -0.37 -12.85 2.47
CA GLY A 110 1.06 -12.56 2.24
C GLY A 110 1.62 -11.34 2.94
N ALA A 111 0.77 -10.42 3.41
CA ALA A 111 1.29 -9.16 3.95
C ALA A 111 2.04 -9.34 5.29
N PRO A 112 1.54 -10.11 6.26
CA PRO A 112 2.28 -10.25 7.52
C PRO A 112 3.67 -10.82 7.30
N ASP A 113 3.80 -11.83 6.46
CA ASP A 113 5.11 -12.43 6.18
C ASP A 113 6.02 -11.44 5.48
N PHE A 114 5.49 -10.66 4.54
CA PHE A 114 6.28 -9.67 3.82
C PHE A 114 6.90 -8.67 4.81
N TYR A 115 6.10 -8.15 5.74
CA TYR A 115 6.61 -7.15 6.67
C TYR A 115 7.59 -7.75 7.66
N ARG A 116 7.35 -8.98 8.11
CA ARG A 116 8.31 -9.65 8.99
C ARG A 116 9.66 -9.83 8.31
N LYS A 117 9.65 -10.20 7.03
CA LYS A 117 10.89 -10.35 6.27
C LYS A 117 11.61 -9.04 6.07
N MET A 118 10.89 -7.92 6.10
CA MET A 118 11.49 -6.60 6.00
C MET A 118 12.07 -6.12 7.34
N GLY A 119 11.87 -6.88 8.41
CA GLY A 119 12.38 -6.51 9.71
C GLY A 119 11.37 -5.86 10.66
N PHE A 120 10.10 -5.80 10.26
CA PHE A 120 9.07 -5.28 11.14
C PHE A 120 8.80 -6.28 12.25
N MET A 121 8.67 -5.78 13.48
CA MET A 121 8.40 -6.62 14.63
C MET A 121 6.92 -6.52 14.99
N ASP A 122 6.36 -7.63 15.44
CA ASP A 122 4.96 -7.65 15.84
C ASP A 122 4.77 -6.83 17.11
N HIS A 123 3.81 -5.93 17.08
CA HIS A 123 3.40 -5.23 18.24
C HIS A 123 2.00 -5.55 18.49
N GLU A 124 1.64 -5.99 19.66
CA GLU A 124 0.36 -6.37 19.88
C GLU A 124 -0.36 -5.32 20.28
N GLU A 125 -0.96 -4.77 19.86
CA GLU A 125 -1.61 -3.79 20.14
C GLU A 125 -2.73 -3.91 20.52
N LYS A 126 -3.02 -3.96 20.98
CA LYS A 126 -4.05 -4.15 21.33
C LYS A 126 -4.85 -3.28 21.23
N TYR A 127 -4.90 -2.64 20.83
CA TYR A 127 -5.63 -1.84 20.67
C TYR A 127 -6.66 -1.96 20.23
N ASP A 128 -6.69 -2.46 19.97
CA ASP A 128 -7.61 -2.62 19.54
C ASP A 128 -8.69 -2.66 20.12
N ASP A 129 -8.70 -2.76 20.86
CA ASP A 129 -9.66 -2.94 21.57
C ASP A 129 -10.49 -1.94 21.64
N ASN A 130 -10.19 -1.15 21.52
CA ASN A 130 -10.87 -0.22 21.62
C ASN A 130 -11.34 0.23 20.62
N PHE A 131 -11.21 -0.30 19.90
CA PHE A 131 -11.66 0.26 18.92
C PHE A 131 -12.55 -0.26 18.39
#